data_844d79b3d49cedb6aee245da849c70f2
#
_entry.id   844d79b3d49cedb6aee245da849c70f2
#
_cell.length_a   1.000
_cell.length_b   1.000
_cell.length_c   1.000
_cell.angle_alpha   90.00
_cell.angle_beta   90.00
_cell.angle_gamma   90.00
#
_symmetry.space_group_name_H-M   'P 1'
#
loop_
_entity.id
_entity.type
_entity.pdbx_description
1 polymer ?
#
loop_
_entity_poly.entity_id
_entity_poly.type
_entity_poly.pdbx_seq_one_letter_code
_entity_poly.pdbx_strand_id
1 'polypeptide(L)'
;MENKRPEKIVIALGGNALQSKDSRPTAEDQLEVVKKTCEHIADISAKGYEIAIVHGNGPQVGRILLASETAKDITPAMPFDVCGAMSQGYIGYHIQQALKYALNTRNINIPVLTVATQMVVDASDPAFSRPEKPVGPFYTETESKELIRTKGYQMKEDAGRGWRRVVPSPVPRRIVEIKSIRSLWDEAIVICCGGGGIPVTEQKDGTLNGVAAVIDKD
;
A
#
# COMPACT_ATOMS: atom_id res chain seq x y z
N MET A 1 18.45 -29.00 24.61
CA MET A 1 18.18 -28.42 23.26
C MET A 1 18.01 -26.94 23.46
N GLU A 2 18.91 -26.12 22.95
CA GLU A 2 18.72 -24.67 22.95
C GLU A 2 17.43 -24.34 22.19
N ASN A 3 16.50 -23.69 22.87
CA ASN A 3 15.24 -23.22 22.29
C ASN A 3 15.57 -22.02 21.39
N LYS A 4 16.05 -22.30 20.17
CA LYS A 4 16.37 -21.27 19.18
C LYS A 4 15.06 -20.52 18.88
N ARG A 5 15.00 -19.21 19.17
CA ARG A 5 13.83 -18.40 18.80
C ARG A 5 13.57 -18.50 17.32
N PRO A 6 12.30 -18.51 16.88
CA PRO A 6 11.98 -18.44 15.46
C PRO A 6 12.68 -17.27 14.77
N GLU A 7 13.10 -17.47 13.54
CA GLU A 7 13.69 -16.40 12.74
C GLU A 7 12.59 -15.49 12.19
N LYS A 8 12.74 -14.17 12.38
CA LYS A 8 11.81 -13.15 11.87
C LYS A 8 12.20 -12.74 10.46
N ILE A 9 11.21 -12.77 9.55
CA ILE A 9 11.40 -12.37 8.16
C ILE A 9 10.35 -11.38 7.71
N VAL A 10 10.73 -10.49 6.81
CA VAL A 10 9.81 -9.59 6.11
C VAL A 10 9.67 -10.05 4.67
N ILE A 11 8.45 -10.27 4.23
CA ILE A 11 8.14 -10.62 2.84
C ILE A 11 7.54 -9.39 2.14
N ALA A 12 8.22 -8.92 1.09
CA ALA A 12 7.76 -7.78 0.30
C ALA A 12 7.03 -8.25 -0.96
N LEU A 13 5.73 -7.93 -1.07
CA LEU A 13 4.90 -8.29 -2.23
C LEU A 13 4.88 -7.13 -3.24
N GLY A 14 5.51 -7.34 -4.38
CA GLY A 14 5.48 -6.44 -5.52
C GLY A 14 4.18 -6.56 -6.34
N GLY A 15 4.07 -5.74 -7.40
CA GLY A 15 2.86 -5.69 -8.24
C GLY A 15 2.42 -7.05 -8.80
N ASN A 16 3.36 -7.88 -9.26
CA ASN A 16 3.05 -9.19 -9.85
C ASN A 16 2.51 -10.21 -8.82
N ALA A 17 2.81 -10.04 -7.54
CA ALA A 17 2.29 -10.87 -6.46
C ALA A 17 0.84 -10.51 -6.07
N LEU A 18 0.36 -9.35 -6.52
CA LEU A 18 -0.96 -8.81 -6.21
C LEU A 18 -1.89 -8.76 -7.44
N GLN A 19 -1.32 -8.67 -8.64
CA GLN A 19 -2.07 -8.57 -9.90
C GLN A 19 -1.18 -9.04 -11.06
N SER A 20 -1.67 -9.98 -11.86
CA SER A 20 -1.00 -10.39 -13.10
C SER A 20 -1.11 -9.29 -14.17
N LYS A 21 -0.11 -9.19 -15.04
CA LYS A 21 -0.14 -8.23 -16.16
C LYS A 21 -1.31 -8.50 -17.13
N ASP A 22 -1.70 -9.76 -17.27
CA ASP A 22 -2.73 -10.21 -18.21
C ASP A 22 -4.12 -10.37 -17.55
N SER A 23 -4.23 -10.17 -16.22
CA SER A 23 -5.50 -10.26 -15.52
C SER A 23 -6.29 -8.95 -15.64
N ARG A 24 -7.62 -9.09 -15.68
CA ARG A 24 -8.49 -7.92 -15.54
C ARG A 24 -8.31 -7.32 -14.14
N PRO A 25 -8.46 -6.01 -13.98
CA PRO A 25 -8.29 -5.38 -12.68
C PRO A 25 -9.53 -5.52 -11.78
N THR A 26 -10.22 -6.66 -11.82
CA THR A 26 -11.34 -6.97 -10.92
C THR A 26 -10.86 -7.44 -9.55
N ALA A 27 -11.70 -7.36 -8.54
CA ALA A 27 -11.37 -7.85 -7.20
C ALA A 27 -11.15 -9.36 -7.19
N GLU A 28 -11.96 -10.09 -7.97
CA GLU A 28 -11.90 -11.55 -8.11
C GLU A 28 -10.57 -11.99 -8.73
N ASP A 29 -10.19 -11.40 -9.87
CA ASP A 29 -8.93 -11.75 -10.56
C ASP A 29 -7.72 -11.44 -9.68
N GLN A 30 -7.75 -10.35 -8.90
CA GLN A 30 -6.69 -10.03 -7.95
C GLN A 30 -6.64 -11.03 -6.80
N LEU A 31 -7.79 -11.43 -6.25
CA LEU A 31 -7.85 -12.43 -5.18
C LEU A 31 -7.26 -13.76 -5.66
N GLU A 32 -7.50 -14.17 -6.91
CA GLU A 32 -6.90 -15.40 -7.47
C GLU A 32 -5.37 -15.34 -7.57
N VAL A 33 -4.81 -14.17 -7.90
CA VAL A 33 -3.35 -13.98 -7.88
C VAL A 33 -2.81 -14.03 -6.46
N VAL A 34 -3.49 -13.35 -5.52
CA VAL A 34 -3.11 -13.32 -4.11
C VAL A 34 -3.17 -14.72 -3.48
N LYS A 35 -4.18 -15.55 -3.82
CA LYS A 35 -4.26 -16.94 -3.36
C LYS A 35 -3.00 -17.73 -3.69
N LYS A 36 -2.53 -17.65 -4.96
CA LYS A 36 -1.30 -18.34 -5.39
C LYS A 36 -0.06 -17.86 -4.61
N THR A 37 0.05 -16.56 -4.39
CA THR A 37 1.12 -15.97 -3.59
C THR A 37 1.08 -16.47 -2.15
N CYS A 38 -0.12 -16.55 -1.56
CA CYS A 38 -0.32 -16.97 -0.17
C CYS A 38 -0.01 -18.46 0.07
N GLU A 39 -0.14 -19.32 -0.95
CA GLU A 39 0.33 -20.73 -0.84
C GLU A 39 1.84 -20.78 -0.52
N HIS A 40 2.66 -20.00 -1.23
CA HIS A 40 4.09 -19.94 -0.98
C HIS A 40 4.44 -19.34 0.40
N ILE A 41 3.67 -18.32 0.84
CA ILE A 41 3.88 -17.74 2.17
C ILE A 41 3.53 -18.76 3.26
N ALA A 42 2.48 -19.55 3.07
CA ALA A 42 2.11 -20.60 3.99
C ALA A 42 3.18 -21.71 4.06
N ASP A 43 3.83 -22.05 2.93
CA ASP A 43 4.96 -22.99 2.91
C ASP A 43 6.18 -22.45 3.69
N ILE A 44 6.42 -21.13 3.64
CA ILE A 44 7.47 -20.49 4.45
C ILE A 44 7.10 -20.53 5.94
N SER A 45 5.84 -20.24 6.27
CA SER A 45 5.34 -20.30 7.65
C SER A 45 5.46 -21.72 8.24
N ALA A 46 5.20 -22.75 7.42
CA ALA A 46 5.35 -24.15 7.81
C ALA A 46 6.79 -24.52 8.24
N LYS A 47 7.79 -23.75 7.82
CA LYS A 47 9.20 -23.92 8.23
C LYS A 47 9.51 -23.26 9.58
N GLY A 48 8.53 -22.63 10.23
CA GLY A 48 8.66 -22.02 11.54
C GLY A 48 9.16 -20.57 11.55
N TYR A 49 9.12 -19.86 10.43
CA TYR A 49 9.44 -18.43 10.39
C TYR A 49 8.30 -17.57 10.95
N GLU A 50 8.65 -16.55 11.72
CA GLU A 50 7.74 -15.46 12.09
C GLU A 50 7.71 -14.40 10.99
N ILE A 51 6.53 -14.17 10.39
CA ILE A 51 6.40 -13.42 9.13
C ILE A 51 5.73 -12.07 9.34
N ALA A 52 6.34 -11.01 8.83
CA ALA A 52 5.64 -9.76 8.51
C ALA A 52 5.55 -9.61 6.98
N ILE A 53 4.43 -9.09 6.50
CA ILE A 53 4.18 -8.88 5.07
C ILE A 53 4.04 -7.40 4.80
N VAL A 54 4.80 -6.90 3.83
CA VAL A 54 4.62 -5.56 3.26
C VAL A 54 4.24 -5.70 1.79
N HIS A 55 3.50 -4.74 1.25
CA HIS A 55 3.05 -4.82 -0.14
C HIS A 55 3.03 -3.47 -0.84
N GLY A 56 3.16 -3.49 -2.18
CA GLY A 56 2.85 -2.33 -3.02
C GLY A 56 1.34 -2.12 -3.14
N ASN A 57 0.93 -0.96 -3.69
CA ASN A 57 -0.48 -0.62 -3.89
C ASN A 57 -0.74 0.22 -5.15
N GLY A 58 0.26 0.50 -5.96
CA GLY A 58 0.18 1.48 -7.06
C GLY A 58 -1.06 1.36 -7.95
N PRO A 59 -1.35 0.20 -8.57
CA PRO A 59 -2.57 0.03 -9.37
C PRO A 59 -3.86 0.19 -8.57
N GLN A 60 -3.89 -0.29 -7.32
CA GLN A 60 -5.07 -0.29 -6.47
C GLN A 60 -5.42 1.12 -5.98
N VAL A 61 -4.45 1.86 -5.44
CA VAL A 61 -4.68 3.25 -5.03
C VAL A 61 -5.05 4.14 -6.21
N GLY A 62 -4.46 3.88 -7.39
CA GLY A 62 -4.80 4.59 -8.61
C GLY A 62 -6.27 4.43 -9.02
N ARG A 63 -6.83 3.22 -8.88
CA ARG A 63 -8.25 2.96 -9.17
C ARG A 63 -9.19 3.54 -8.11
N ILE A 64 -8.82 3.46 -6.84
CA ILE A 64 -9.58 4.08 -5.76
C ILE A 64 -9.66 5.60 -5.99
N LEU A 65 -8.53 6.22 -6.32
CA LEU A 65 -8.46 7.64 -6.64
C LEU A 65 -9.35 7.98 -7.85
N LEU A 66 -9.25 7.21 -8.94
CA LEU A 66 -10.07 7.42 -10.14
C LEU A 66 -11.57 7.32 -9.83
N ALA A 67 -12.00 6.28 -9.11
CA ALA A 67 -13.39 6.11 -8.72
C ALA A 67 -13.90 7.27 -7.86
N SER A 68 -13.09 7.71 -6.88
CA SER A 68 -13.40 8.84 -6.02
C SER A 68 -13.52 10.16 -6.81
N GLU A 69 -12.60 10.41 -7.73
CA GLU A 69 -12.61 11.60 -8.59
C GLU A 69 -13.76 11.59 -9.60
N THR A 70 -14.15 10.43 -10.11
CA THR A 70 -15.27 10.29 -11.04
C THR A 70 -16.61 10.59 -10.37
N ALA A 71 -16.77 10.23 -9.11
CA ALA A 71 -17.99 10.44 -8.34
C ALA A 71 -18.06 11.81 -7.65
N LYS A 72 -17.10 12.73 -7.86
CA LYS A 72 -16.95 13.99 -7.12
C LYS A 72 -18.17 14.93 -7.15
N ASP A 73 -18.99 14.84 -8.21
CA ASP A 73 -20.18 15.68 -8.37
C ASP A 73 -21.40 15.09 -7.63
N ILE A 74 -21.28 13.88 -7.09
CA ILE A 74 -22.29 13.19 -6.29
C ILE A 74 -21.88 13.15 -4.81
N THR A 75 -20.61 12.88 -4.54
CA THR A 75 -20.03 12.79 -3.20
C THR A 75 -18.62 13.37 -3.20
N PRO A 76 -18.18 14.05 -2.12
CA PRO A 76 -16.83 14.61 -2.07
C PRO A 76 -15.75 13.58 -2.34
N ALA A 77 -14.80 13.92 -3.21
CA ALA A 77 -13.66 13.05 -3.50
C ALA A 77 -12.79 12.83 -2.25
N MET A 78 -12.34 11.60 -2.04
CA MET A 78 -11.45 11.26 -0.93
C MET A 78 -10.06 11.85 -1.14
N PRO A 79 -9.43 12.40 -0.08
CA PRO A 79 -8.03 12.80 -0.11
C PRO A 79 -7.10 11.63 -0.48
N PHE A 80 -5.94 11.94 -1.05
CA PHE A 80 -5.05 10.92 -1.58
C PHE A 80 -4.47 9.99 -0.50
N ASP A 81 -4.17 10.51 0.68
CA ASP A 81 -3.75 9.74 1.86
C ASP A 81 -4.84 8.76 2.32
N VAL A 82 -6.12 9.20 2.31
CA VAL A 82 -7.28 8.33 2.60
C VAL A 82 -7.42 7.25 1.55
N CYS A 83 -7.23 7.55 0.26
CA CYS A 83 -7.18 6.52 -0.79
C CYS A 83 -6.04 5.51 -0.53
N GLY A 84 -4.90 5.97 -0.01
CA GLY A 84 -3.80 5.13 0.46
C GLY A 84 -4.26 4.17 1.57
N ALA A 85 -4.93 4.68 2.59
CA ALA A 85 -5.49 3.89 3.69
C ALA A 85 -6.52 2.85 3.21
N MET A 86 -7.43 3.25 2.31
CA MET A 86 -8.40 2.34 1.68
C MET A 86 -7.70 1.20 0.94
N SER A 87 -6.60 1.49 0.23
CA SER A 87 -5.82 0.47 -0.47
C SER A 87 -5.16 -0.53 0.46
N GLN A 88 -4.70 -0.11 1.64
CA GLN A 88 -4.16 -1.02 2.67
C GLN A 88 -5.23 -1.98 3.18
N GLY A 89 -6.42 -1.48 3.48
CA GLY A 89 -7.55 -2.31 3.92
C GLY A 89 -7.97 -3.31 2.83
N TYR A 90 -8.11 -2.86 1.60
CA TYR A 90 -8.51 -3.69 0.47
C TYR A 90 -7.51 -4.82 0.18
N ILE A 91 -6.22 -4.50 0.01
CA ILE A 91 -5.19 -5.50 -0.28
C ILE A 91 -4.97 -6.40 0.93
N GLY A 92 -4.92 -5.83 2.13
CA GLY A 92 -4.77 -6.56 3.37
C GLY A 92 -5.90 -7.58 3.59
N TYR A 93 -7.14 -7.20 3.31
CA TYR A 93 -8.29 -8.10 3.36
C TYR A 93 -8.12 -9.32 2.44
N HIS A 94 -7.69 -9.11 1.18
CA HIS A 94 -7.43 -10.21 0.25
C HIS A 94 -6.32 -11.14 0.76
N ILE A 95 -5.22 -10.58 1.26
CA ILE A 95 -4.10 -11.37 1.80
C ILE A 95 -4.55 -12.14 3.05
N GLN A 96 -5.27 -11.50 4.00
CA GLN A 96 -5.77 -12.18 5.20
C GLN A 96 -6.65 -13.38 4.84
N GLN A 97 -7.61 -13.19 3.95
CA GLN A 97 -8.53 -14.23 3.54
C GLN A 97 -7.79 -15.40 2.87
N ALA A 98 -6.93 -15.11 1.90
CA ALA A 98 -6.20 -16.12 1.16
C ALA A 98 -5.17 -16.86 2.02
N LEU A 99 -4.40 -16.12 2.84
CA LEU A 99 -3.36 -16.72 3.67
C LEU A 99 -3.96 -17.56 4.81
N LYS A 100 -5.04 -17.10 5.44
CA LYS A 100 -5.72 -17.89 6.47
C LYS A 100 -6.23 -19.23 5.91
N TYR A 101 -6.76 -19.22 4.69
CA TYR A 101 -7.14 -20.46 4.01
C TYR A 101 -5.92 -21.37 3.78
N ALA A 102 -4.84 -20.83 3.20
CA ALA A 102 -3.62 -21.61 2.91
C ALA A 102 -2.94 -22.18 4.16
N LEU A 103 -2.98 -21.46 5.28
CA LEU A 103 -2.48 -21.95 6.58
C LEU A 103 -3.38 -23.07 7.12
N ASN A 104 -4.69 -22.90 7.06
CA ASN A 104 -5.63 -23.91 7.55
C ASN A 104 -5.51 -25.26 6.80
N THR A 105 -5.28 -25.23 5.48
CA THR A 105 -5.02 -26.47 4.68
C THR A 105 -3.74 -27.20 5.10
N ARG A 106 -2.83 -26.52 5.80
CA ARG A 106 -1.59 -27.09 6.37
C ARG A 106 -1.68 -27.39 7.87
N ASN A 107 -2.88 -27.25 8.46
CA ASN A 107 -3.10 -27.37 9.91
C ASN A 107 -2.27 -26.37 10.74
N ILE A 108 -1.96 -25.19 10.18
CA ILE A 108 -1.23 -24.12 10.86
C ILE A 108 -2.25 -23.13 11.42
N ASN A 109 -2.31 -23.03 12.75
CA ASN A 109 -3.27 -22.13 13.42
C ASN A 109 -2.59 -20.83 13.88
N ILE A 110 -2.06 -20.05 12.93
CA ILE A 110 -1.49 -18.72 13.20
C ILE A 110 -2.53 -17.66 12.79
N PRO A 111 -2.79 -16.64 13.63
CA PRO A 111 -3.60 -15.49 13.24
C PRO A 111 -2.94 -14.71 12.10
N VAL A 112 -3.76 -14.14 11.20
CA VAL A 112 -3.31 -13.22 10.14
C VAL A 112 -4.09 -11.93 10.30
N LEU A 113 -3.41 -10.80 10.39
CA LEU A 113 -4.07 -9.52 10.58
C LEU A 113 -3.40 -8.40 9.78
N THR A 114 -4.20 -7.41 9.41
CA THR A 114 -3.75 -6.20 8.72
C THR A 114 -3.76 -5.02 9.68
N VAL A 115 -2.64 -4.29 9.70
CA VAL A 115 -2.49 -3.06 10.46
C VAL A 115 -2.42 -1.89 9.49
N ALA A 116 -3.41 -0.99 9.55
CA ALA A 116 -3.31 0.29 8.87
C ALA A 116 -2.07 1.03 9.41
N THR A 117 -1.16 1.35 8.52
CA THR A 117 0.18 1.80 8.92
C THR A 117 0.45 3.19 8.37
N GLN A 118 0.81 4.12 9.26
CA GLN A 118 1.19 5.47 8.96
C GLN A 118 2.72 5.62 8.95
N MET A 119 3.23 6.40 8.00
CA MET A 119 4.66 6.68 7.85
C MET A 119 4.91 8.17 8.01
N VAL A 120 5.59 8.54 9.09
CA VAL A 120 6.00 9.93 9.30
C VAL A 120 7.07 10.30 8.28
N VAL A 121 6.86 11.45 7.64
CA VAL A 121 7.78 12.08 6.71
C VAL A 121 8.12 13.50 7.16
N ASP A 122 9.24 14.01 6.70
CA ASP A 122 9.64 15.38 6.98
C ASP A 122 8.88 16.35 6.08
N ALA A 123 8.15 17.30 6.65
CA ALA A 123 7.41 18.32 5.87
C ALA A 123 8.33 19.20 5.02
N SER A 124 9.64 19.30 5.37
CA SER A 124 10.65 20.04 4.63
C SER A 124 11.40 19.20 3.60
N ASP A 125 11.03 17.95 3.39
CA ASP A 125 11.69 17.07 2.41
C ASP A 125 11.64 17.70 1.00
N PRO A 126 12.79 17.78 0.31
CA PRO A 126 12.87 18.37 -1.05
C PRO A 126 11.92 17.72 -2.07
N ALA A 127 11.49 16.47 -1.86
CA ALA A 127 10.53 15.79 -2.72
C ALA A 127 9.20 16.55 -2.83
N PHE A 128 8.79 17.30 -1.80
CA PHE A 128 7.56 18.10 -1.85
C PHE A 128 7.63 19.24 -2.85
N SER A 129 8.82 19.78 -3.11
CA SER A 129 9.01 20.83 -4.14
C SER A 129 9.23 20.26 -5.54
N ARG A 130 9.49 18.95 -5.66
CA ARG A 130 9.77 18.27 -6.94
C ARG A 130 9.02 16.93 -7.04
N PRO A 131 7.69 16.95 -7.17
CA PRO A 131 6.92 15.72 -7.33
C PRO A 131 7.28 15.00 -8.62
N GLU A 132 7.58 13.70 -8.51
CA GLU A 132 8.02 12.88 -9.64
C GLU A 132 7.35 11.52 -9.73
N LYS A 133 6.70 11.05 -8.66
CA LYS A 133 6.10 9.72 -8.63
C LYS A 133 4.74 9.72 -9.33
N PRO A 134 4.57 9.02 -10.47
CA PRO A 134 3.32 8.99 -11.19
C PRO A 134 2.26 8.19 -10.43
N VAL A 135 1.06 8.74 -10.30
CA VAL A 135 -0.09 8.10 -9.65
C VAL A 135 -1.36 8.27 -10.48
N GLY A 136 -2.33 7.39 -10.26
CA GLY A 136 -3.63 7.47 -10.92
C GLY A 136 -3.62 7.06 -12.40
N PRO A 137 -4.71 7.36 -13.13
CA PRO A 137 -4.89 7.01 -14.53
C PRO A 137 -4.04 7.88 -15.47
N PHE A 138 -4.07 7.50 -16.75
CA PHE A 138 -3.55 8.34 -17.84
C PHE A 138 -4.61 9.33 -18.30
N TYR A 139 -4.18 10.52 -18.64
CA TYR A 139 -4.98 11.63 -19.14
C TYR A 139 -4.44 12.10 -20.49
N THR A 140 -5.30 12.69 -21.30
CA THR A 140 -4.88 13.46 -22.47
C THR A 140 -4.21 14.76 -22.06
N GLU A 141 -3.48 15.39 -22.95
CA GLU A 141 -2.87 16.71 -22.68
C GLU A 141 -3.92 17.78 -22.32
N THR A 142 -5.08 17.76 -22.99
CA THR A 142 -6.19 18.68 -22.70
C THR A 142 -6.74 18.48 -21.29
N GLU A 143 -7.03 17.24 -20.90
CA GLU A 143 -7.49 16.92 -19.54
C GLU A 143 -6.44 17.27 -18.49
N SER A 144 -5.15 17.05 -18.78
CA SER A 144 -4.08 17.39 -17.85
C SER A 144 -4.00 18.89 -17.58
N LYS A 145 -4.12 19.73 -18.62
CA LYS A 145 -4.17 21.20 -18.48
C LYS A 145 -5.35 21.65 -17.64
N GLU A 146 -6.50 21.03 -17.82
CA GLU A 146 -7.71 21.33 -17.02
C GLU A 146 -7.52 20.93 -15.56
N LEU A 147 -6.93 19.76 -15.27
CA LEU A 147 -6.63 19.32 -13.91
C LEU A 147 -5.60 20.20 -13.20
N ILE A 148 -4.59 20.69 -13.92
CA ILE A 148 -3.65 21.68 -13.40
C ILE A 148 -4.38 22.95 -13.00
N ARG A 149 -5.24 23.46 -13.88
CA ARG A 149 -5.99 24.72 -13.69
C ARG A 149 -7.01 24.65 -12.56
N THR A 150 -7.77 23.54 -12.48
CA THR A 150 -8.93 23.43 -11.57
C THR A 150 -8.58 22.83 -10.21
N LYS A 151 -7.54 21.94 -10.15
CA LYS A 151 -7.18 21.21 -8.94
C LYS A 151 -5.75 21.49 -8.45
N GLY A 152 -4.97 22.26 -9.21
CA GLY A 152 -3.57 22.54 -8.87
C GLY A 152 -2.68 21.27 -8.93
N TYR A 153 -3.09 20.22 -9.65
CA TYR A 153 -2.29 19.01 -9.76
C TYR A 153 -1.01 19.26 -10.54
N GLN A 154 0.05 18.61 -10.12
CA GLN A 154 1.24 18.50 -10.93
C GLN A 154 1.10 17.30 -11.86
N MET A 155 1.29 17.54 -13.16
CA MET A 155 1.11 16.52 -14.20
C MET A 155 2.40 16.40 -15.00
N LYS A 156 2.78 15.17 -15.35
CA LYS A 156 3.91 14.87 -16.24
C LYS A 156 3.49 13.90 -17.32
N GLU A 157 4.06 14.04 -18.50
CA GLU A 157 3.97 13.07 -19.58
C GLU A 157 4.73 11.80 -19.17
N ASP A 158 4.11 10.63 -19.34
CA ASP A 158 4.64 9.34 -18.91
C ASP A 158 4.92 8.44 -20.13
N ALA A 159 6.12 8.60 -20.69
CA ALA A 159 6.71 7.73 -21.71
C ALA A 159 5.82 7.49 -22.94
N GLY A 160 5.20 8.52 -23.49
CA GLY A 160 4.37 8.47 -24.70
C GLY A 160 2.98 7.84 -24.49
N ARG A 161 2.64 7.45 -23.25
CA ARG A 161 1.35 6.81 -22.91
C ARG A 161 0.27 7.81 -22.54
N GLY A 162 0.62 9.08 -22.35
CA GLY A 162 -0.25 10.16 -21.91
C GLY A 162 0.28 10.84 -20.63
N TRP A 163 -0.54 11.67 -20.04
CA TRP A 163 -0.21 12.48 -18.86
C TRP A 163 -0.67 11.80 -17.59
N ARG A 164 0.14 11.88 -16.54
CA ARG A 164 -0.24 11.38 -15.21
C ARG A 164 0.00 12.44 -14.14
N ARG A 165 -0.83 12.41 -13.11
CA ARG A 165 -0.56 13.16 -11.89
C ARG A 165 0.74 12.65 -11.27
N VAL A 166 1.60 13.57 -10.84
CA VAL A 166 2.78 13.23 -10.05
C VAL A 166 2.65 13.77 -8.63
N VAL A 167 3.11 12.98 -7.69
CA VAL A 167 3.12 13.32 -6.26
C VAL A 167 4.54 13.21 -5.70
N PRO A 168 4.83 13.86 -4.56
CA PRO A 168 6.08 13.68 -3.84
C PRO A 168 6.33 12.24 -3.44
N SER A 169 7.60 11.85 -3.33
CA SER A 169 8.03 10.59 -2.71
C SER A 169 9.09 10.90 -1.66
N PRO A 170 8.69 11.43 -0.49
CA PRO A 170 9.62 11.81 0.58
C PRO A 170 10.24 10.58 1.24
N VAL A 171 11.41 10.80 1.88
CA VAL A 171 12.11 9.76 2.63
C VAL A 171 11.32 9.38 3.88
N PRO A 172 11.02 8.07 4.11
CA PRO A 172 10.34 7.60 5.30
C PRO A 172 11.23 7.83 6.55
N ARG A 173 10.62 8.28 7.65
CA ARG A 173 11.32 8.55 8.90
C ARG A 173 10.97 7.57 10.00
N ARG A 174 9.68 7.32 10.22
CA ARG A 174 9.21 6.53 11.34
C ARG A 174 7.83 5.93 11.06
N ILE A 175 7.69 4.65 11.33
CA ILE A 175 6.39 3.97 11.36
C ILE A 175 5.70 4.33 12.67
N VAL A 176 4.49 4.88 12.61
CA VAL A 176 3.73 5.28 13.82
C VAL A 176 3.39 4.05 14.66
N GLU A 177 2.90 2.99 14.04
CA GLU A 177 2.42 1.76 14.69
C GLU A 177 3.53 0.74 15.00
N ILE A 178 4.82 1.10 14.91
CA ILE A 178 5.93 0.14 15.00
C ILE A 178 5.94 -0.69 16.30
N LYS A 179 5.53 -0.10 17.42
CA LYS A 179 5.47 -0.83 18.71
C LYS A 179 4.40 -1.92 18.66
N SER A 180 3.21 -1.59 18.15
CA SER A 180 2.11 -2.54 17.99
C SER A 180 2.46 -3.65 16.99
N ILE A 181 3.06 -3.30 15.86
CA ILE A 181 3.52 -4.26 14.84
C ILE A 181 4.50 -5.26 15.47
N ARG A 182 5.49 -4.77 16.21
CA ARG A 182 6.48 -5.65 16.87
C ARG A 182 5.86 -6.59 17.90
N SER A 183 4.92 -6.11 18.70
CA SER A 183 4.22 -6.93 19.68
C SER A 183 3.36 -8.01 19.01
N LEU A 184 2.65 -7.66 17.94
CA LEU A 184 1.80 -8.60 17.22
C LEU A 184 2.59 -9.63 16.41
N TRP A 185 3.80 -9.30 15.99
CA TRP A 185 4.64 -10.19 15.15
C TRP A 185 5.04 -11.48 15.85
N ASP A 186 5.14 -11.49 17.18
CA ASP A 186 5.45 -12.68 17.95
C ASP A 186 4.26 -13.68 18.00
N GLU A 187 3.04 -13.23 17.70
CA GLU A 187 1.82 -14.02 17.85
C GLU A 187 1.03 -14.22 16.55
N ALA A 188 1.33 -13.44 15.51
CA ALA A 188 0.56 -13.41 14.27
C ALA A 188 1.43 -13.11 13.05
N ILE A 189 0.95 -13.49 11.87
CA ILE A 189 1.46 -12.93 10.61
C ILE A 189 0.85 -11.55 10.45
N VAL A 190 1.70 -10.51 10.42
CA VAL A 190 1.28 -9.11 10.37
C VAL A 190 1.45 -8.55 8.96
N ILE A 191 0.37 -8.09 8.36
CA ILE A 191 0.38 -7.35 7.09
C ILE A 191 0.40 -5.86 7.45
N CYS A 192 1.45 -5.15 7.05
CA CYS A 192 1.65 -3.76 7.43
C CYS A 192 2.36 -2.96 6.32
N CYS A 193 2.51 -1.67 6.51
CA CYS A 193 3.22 -0.77 5.59
C CYS A 193 2.79 -0.88 4.12
N GLY A 194 1.51 -1.15 3.86
CA GLY A 194 0.99 -1.23 2.50
C GLY A 194 1.23 0.06 1.73
N GLY A 195 1.81 -0.05 0.50
CA GLY A 195 2.22 1.09 -0.30
C GLY A 195 3.35 1.93 0.31
N GLY A 196 4.13 1.35 1.24
CA GLY A 196 5.17 2.03 2.02
C GLY A 196 4.66 2.73 3.29
N GLY A 197 3.36 2.64 3.57
CA GLY A 197 2.67 3.35 4.65
C GLY A 197 1.92 4.60 4.17
N ILE A 198 0.92 5.03 4.95
CA ILE A 198 0.18 6.27 4.69
C ILE A 198 1.06 7.45 5.10
N PRO A 199 1.48 8.33 4.17
CA PRO A 199 2.38 9.43 4.51
C PRO A 199 1.68 10.46 5.40
N VAL A 200 2.32 10.79 6.53
CA VAL A 200 1.85 11.81 7.47
C VAL A 200 2.98 12.72 7.89
N THR A 201 2.68 13.98 8.14
CA THR A 201 3.58 14.90 8.84
C THR A 201 3.16 15.02 10.29
N GLU A 202 4.13 15.15 11.20
CA GLU A 202 3.89 15.27 12.63
C GLU A 202 4.09 16.73 13.08
N GLN A 203 3.11 17.30 13.74
CA GLN A 203 3.18 18.62 14.34
C GLN A 203 3.90 18.59 15.68
N LYS A 204 4.30 19.76 16.21
CA LYS A 204 4.98 19.86 17.52
C LYS A 204 4.16 19.34 18.69
N ASP A 205 2.84 19.36 18.57
CA ASP A 205 1.91 18.84 19.58
C ASP A 205 1.60 17.35 19.44
N GLY A 206 2.23 16.67 18.45
CA GLY A 206 2.02 15.25 18.15
C GLY A 206 0.87 14.98 17.20
N THR A 207 0.15 16.00 16.72
CA THR A 207 -0.91 15.84 15.72
C THR A 207 -0.33 15.32 14.39
N LEU A 208 -0.96 14.30 13.82
CA LEU A 208 -0.59 13.74 12.53
C LEU A 208 -1.52 14.30 11.44
N ASN A 209 -0.94 14.78 10.35
CA ASN A 209 -1.67 15.27 9.18
C ASN A 209 -1.28 14.44 7.96
N GLY A 210 -2.28 13.86 7.30
CA GLY A 210 -2.09 13.15 6.04
C GLY A 210 -1.58 14.08 4.93
N VAL A 211 -0.70 13.57 4.08
CA VAL A 211 -0.15 14.33 2.96
C VAL A 211 -0.30 13.58 1.63
N ALA A 212 -0.49 14.32 0.55
CA ALA A 212 -0.62 13.75 -0.79
C ALA A 212 0.77 13.35 -1.34
N ALA A 213 1.29 12.25 -0.85
CA ALA A 213 2.60 11.69 -1.22
C ALA A 213 2.51 10.16 -1.34
N VAL A 214 3.53 9.53 -1.84
CA VAL A 214 3.72 8.07 -1.81
C VAL A 214 5.07 7.75 -1.20
N ILE A 215 5.14 6.64 -0.47
CA ILE A 215 6.40 6.11 0.05
C ILE A 215 6.82 4.95 -0.84
N ASP A 216 8.10 4.85 -1.14
CA ASP A 216 8.63 3.65 -1.76
C ASP A 216 8.65 2.54 -0.71
N LYS A 217 8.10 1.37 -1.05
CA LYS A 217 8.04 0.25 -0.10
C LYS A 217 9.42 -0.36 0.18
N ASP A 218 10.38 -0.16 -0.75
CA ASP A 218 11.75 -0.65 -0.67
C ASP A 218 12.62 0.38 0.06
#